data_54236ba7c306bc0eecc090f5551774bb
#
_entry.id   54236ba7c306bc0eecc090f5551774bb
#
_cell.length_a   1.000
_cell.length_b   1.000
_cell.length_c   1.000
_cell.angle_alpha   90.00
_cell.angle_beta   90.00
_cell.angle_gamma   90.00
#
_symmetry.space_group_name_H-M   'P 1'
#
loop_
_entity.id
_entity.type
_entity.pdbx_description
1 polymer ?
#
loop_
_entity_poly.entity_id
_entity_poly.type
_entity_poly.pdbx_seq_one_letter_code
_entity_poly.pdbx_strand_id
1 'polypeptide(L)'
;STQAKTLFPYTTLFRSDENGEPFMPIYAYDPRLVKVEDTYYIIWCQDFYGAAIGMAKTTDFKTFTRIENPFLPFNRNAVLFPRKINGNFMMLSRPSDSGHTPFGDIFLSESPDLVYWGKHRHVMGKGSEWWESLKIGGGAAPIETSEGWLLFYHGVSGTCNGYVYSIGGAILDIDNPSIVKYRCENFLLTPEEWYEERGFVPNVCFPCATIHDSASGKIAIYYGAADSYVGLAFTKLDEIVDYIKTNSVVTPADTEIGRR
;
A
#
# COMPACT_ATOMS: atom_id res chain seq x y z
N SER A 1 16.04 -15.85 23.33
CA SER A 1 15.30 -15.14 22.29
C SER A 1 13.81 -15.25 22.58
N THR A 2 13.22 -14.19 23.11
CA THR A 2 11.78 -14.12 23.35
C THR A 2 11.14 -13.81 22.02
N GLN A 3 10.60 -14.82 21.35
CA GLN A 3 9.70 -14.58 20.23
C GLN A 3 8.56 -13.70 20.75
N ALA A 4 8.41 -12.51 20.19
CA ALA A 4 7.25 -11.68 20.44
C ALA A 4 6.01 -12.52 20.10
N LYS A 5 5.25 -12.91 21.13
CA LYS A 5 3.95 -13.54 20.93
C LYS A 5 3.08 -12.46 20.30
N THR A 6 2.80 -12.62 19.03
CA THR A 6 1.93 -11.73 18.26
C THR A 6 0.59 -11.61 18.97
N LEU A 7 0.24 -10.39 19.38
CA LEU A 7 -0.99 -10.04 20.11
C LEU A 7 -2.27 -10.14 19.26
N PHE A 8 -2.17 -10.64 18.02
CA PHE A 8 -3.29 -10.74 17.10
C PHE A 8 -3.48 -12.17 16.61
N PRO A 9 -4.71 -12.60 16.36
CA PRO A 9 -5.02 -13.95 15.86
C PRO A 9 -4.60 -14.18 14.40
N TYR A 10 -3.71 -13.35 13.85
CA TYR A 10 -3.17 -13.45 12.49
C TYR A 10 -2.59 -14.84 12.19
N THR A 11 -2.04 -15.52 13.20
CA THR A 11 -1.48 -16.85 13.01
C THR A 11 -2.51 -17.87 12.54
N THR A 12 -3.79 -17.67 12.88
CA THR A 12 -4.88 -18.55 12.42
C THR A 12 -5.31 -18.20 11.00
N LEU A 13 -5.40 -16.91 10.66
CA LEU A 13 -5.73 -16.44 9.32
C LEU A 13 -4.69 -16.85 8.27
N PHE A 14 -3.42 -16.85 8.66
CA PHE A 14 -2.33 -17.26 7.77
C PHE A 14 -2.18 -18.78 7.65
N ARG A 15 -2.88 -19.55 8.47
CA ARG A 15 -2.77 -21.01 8.55
C ARG A 15 -3.97 -21.77 8.02
N SER A 16 -4.92 -21.08 7.40
CA SER A 16 -6.08 -21.71 6.78
C SER A 16 -6.24 -21.23 5.35
N ASP A 17 -6.65 -22.11 4.47
CA ASP A 17 -7.07 -21.76 3.12
C ASP A 17 -8.47 -21.10 3.11
N GLU A 18 -9.03 -20.84 1.94
CA GLU A 18 -10.36 -20.26 1.74
C GLU A 18 -11.52 -21.16 2.24
N ASN A 19 -11.26 -22.45 2.43
CA ASN A 19 -12.22 -23.42 2.95
C ASN A 19 -12.09 -23.62 4.47
N GLY A 20 -11.13 -22.91 5.10
CA GLY A 20 -10.82 -23.08 6.52
C GLY A 20 -9.91 -24.26 6.83
N GLU A 21 -9.41 -24.96 5.82
CA GLU A 21 -8.48 -26.07 6.00
C GLU A 21 -7.08 -25.55 6.38
N PRO A 22 -6.32 -26.29 7.18
CA PRO A 22 -4.98 -25.87 7.59
C PRO A 22 -4.07 -25.60 6.38
N PHE A 23 -3.59 -24.36 6.28
CA PHE A 23 -2.64 -23.93 5.29
C PHE A 23 -1.47 -23.21 5.99
N MET A 24 -0.26 -23.61 5.68
CA MET A 24 0.95 -23.04 6.29
C MET A 24 1.78 -22.36 5.21
N PRO A 25 1.55 -21.05 4.94
CA PRO A 25 2.40 -20.33 4.02
C PRO A 25 3.83 -20.26 4.55
N ILE A 26 4.81 -20.31 3.66
CA ILE A 26 6.23 -20.16 4.01
C ILE A 26 6.46 -18.77 4.63
N TYR A 27 5.74 -17.75 4.14
CA TYR A 27 5.77 -16.41 4.68
C TYR A 27 4.39 -15.73 4.61
N ALA A 28 4.17 -14.79 5.52
CA ALA A 28 3.07 -13.83 5.51
C ALA A 28 3.53 -12.55 6.19
N TYR A 29 3.37 -11.39 5.53
CA TYR A 29 3.86 -10.10 6.00
C TYR A 29 3.08 -8.93 5.40
N ASP A 30 3.39 -7.72 5.83
CA ASP A 30 2.81 -6.45 5.38
C ASP A 30 1.28 -6.39 5.50
N PRO A 31 0.69 -6.64 6.68
CA PRO A 31 -0.74 -6.50 6.84
C PRO A 31 -1.19 -5.05 6.71
N ARG A 32 -2.28 -4.83 6.01
CA ARG A 32 -2.98 -3.55 5.90
C ARG A 32 -4.42 -3.72 6.32
N LEU A 33 -4.90 -2.79 7.11
CA LEU A 33 -6.26 -2.77 7.62
C LEU A 33 -7.02 -1.59 7.00
N VAL A 34 -8.21 -1.85 6.51
CA VAL A 34 -9.11 -0.81 6.00
C VAL A 34 -10.55 -1.13 6.39
N LYS A 35 -11.31 -0.12 6.74
CA LYS A 35 -12.76 -0.23 6.98
C LYS A 35 -13.50 0.21 5.73
N VAL A 36 -14.40 -0.65 5.24
CA VAL A 36 -15.36 -0.30 4.17
C VAL A 36 -16.76 -0.58 4.74
N GLU A 37 -17.58 0.45 4.82
CA GLU A 37 -18.88 0.38 5.51
C GLU A 37 -18.69 -0.13 6.96
N ASP A 38 -19.36 -1.20 7.37
CA ASP A 38 -19.26 -1.78 8.72
C ASP A 38 -18.29 -2.96 8.82
N THR A 39 -17.55 -3.24 7.75
CA THR A 39 -16.64 -4.38 7.68
C THR A 39 -15.19 -3.92 7.61
N TYR A 40 -14.33 -4.54 8.40
CA TYR A 40 -12.89 -4.37 8.32
C TYR A 40 -12.29 -5.46 7.43
N TYR A 41 -11.42 -5.04 6.52
CA TYR A 41 -10.67 -5.93 5.63
C TYR A 41 -9.20 -5.87 5.99
N ILE A 42 -8.61 -7.05 6.12
CA ILE A 42 -7.18 -7.23 6.34
C ILE A 42 -6.60 -7.82 5.06
N ILE A 43 -5.55 -7.20 4.55
CA ILE A 43 -4.88 -7.57 3.31
C ILE A 43 -3.40 -7.73 3.62
N TRP A 44 -2.77 -8.80 3.13
CA TRP A 44 -1.36 -9.07 3.39
C TRP A 44 -0.68 -9.71 2.20
N CYS A 45 0.65 -9.76 2.20
CA CYS A 45 1.42 -10.58 1.28
C CYS A 45 1.64 -11.97 1.89
N GLN A 46 1.49 -13.00 1.10
CA GLN A 46 1.71 -14.40 1.52
C GLN A 46 2.38 -15.20 0.41
N ASP A 47 2.90 -16.38 0.80
CA ASP A 47 3.30 -17.38 -0.16
C ASP A 47 2.08 -18.16 -0.66
N PHE A 48 1.91 -18.16 -1.98
CA PHE A 48 0.96 -19.01 -2.70
C PHE A 48 1.49 -19.25 -4.12
N TYR A 49 2.38 -20.24 -4.25
CA TYR A 49 3.15 -20.48 -5.49
C TYR A 49 3.98 -19.26 -5.92
N GLY A 50 4.47 -18.50 -4.96
CA GLY A 50 5.13 -17.21 -5.07
C GLY A 50 4.39 -16.12 -4.30
N ALA A 51 4.89 -14.88 -4.39
CA ALA A 51 4.27 -13.77 -3.68
C ALA A 51 2.84 -13.51 -4.20
N ALA A 52 1.87 -13.61 -3.32
CA ALA A 52 0.46 -13.40 -3.60
C ALA A 52 -0.20 -12.54 -2.51
N ILE A 53 -1.40 -12.08 -2.78
CA ILE A 53 -2.18 -11.27 -1.85
C ILE A 53 -3.22 -12.16 -1.17
N GLY A 54 -3.17 -12.20 0.17
CA GLY A 54 -4.21 -12.79 1.00
C GLY A 54 -5.17 -11.74 1.52
N MET A 55 -6.42 -12.12 1.74
CA MET A 55 -7.46 -11.25 2.27
C MET A 55 -8.31 -11.95 3.32
N ALA A 56 -8.77 -11.19 4.32
CA ALA A 56 -9.78 -11.60 5.27
C ALA A 56 -10.66 -10.41 5.66
N LYS A 57 -11.83 -10.71 6.24
CA LYS A 57 -12.75 -9.72 6.78
C LYS A 57 -13.15 -10.03 8.21
N THR A 58 -13.51 -8.99 8.95
CA THR A 58 -14.06 -9.08 10.31
C THR A 58 -14.95 -7.87 10.60
N THR A 59 -15.90 -8.04 11.52
CA THR A 59 -16.74 -6.95 12.04
C THR A 59 -16.49 -6.70 13.52
N ASP A 60 -15.81 -7.62 14.21
CA ASP A 60 -15.67 -7.63 15.67
C ASP A 60 -14.23 -7.84 16.18
N PHE A 61 -13.26 -8.03 15.27
CA PHE A 61 -11.87 -8.41 15.57
C PHE A 61 -11.70 -9.68 16.43
N LYS A 62 -12.74 -10.52 16.47
CA LYS A 62 -12.73 -11.81 17.16
C LYS A 62 -12.90 -12.95 16.16
N THR A 63 -13.83 -12.78 15.24
CA THR A 63 -14.13 -13.74 14.17
C THR A 63 -13.59 -13.18 12.86
N PHE A 64 -12.78 -13.97 12.18
CA PHE A 64 -12.21 -13.60 10.89
C PHE A 64 -12.65 -14.62 9.84
N THR A 65 -13.10 -14.11 8.70
CA THR A 65 -13.45 -14.93 7.55
C THR A 65 -12.45 -14.65 6.43
N ARG A 66 -11.79 -15.67 5.95
CA ARG A 66 -10.89 -15.57 4.81
C ARG A 66 -11.68 -15.30 3.53
N ILE A 67 -11.12 -14.51 2.64
CA ILE A 67 -11.61 -14.25 1.28
C ILE A 67 -10.59 -14.86 0.32
N GLU A 68 -11.04 -15.28 -0.85
CA GLU A 68 -10.16 -15.79 -1.90
C GLU A 68 -9.04 -14.81 -2.25
N ASN A 69 -7.92 -15.34 -2.74
CA ASN A 69 -6.81 -14.51 -3.20
C ASN A 69 -7.25 -13.69 -4.41
N PRO A 70 -7.14 -12.35 -4.37
CA PRO A 70 -7.68 -11.49 -5.43
C PRO A 70 -6.93 -11.59 -6.75
N PHE A 71 -5.66 -11.97 -6.72
CA PHE A 71 -4.79 -11.98 -7.89
C PHE A 71 -3.91 -13.22 -7.94
N LEU A 72 -3.47 -13.54 -9.14
CA LEU A 72 -2.44 -14.56 -9.35
C LEU A 72 -1.08 -14.08 -8.81
N PRO A 73 -0.17 -15.01 -8.46
CA PRO A 73 1.23 -14.67 -8.29
C PRO A 73 1.81 -14.13 -9.62
N PHE A 74 2.73 -13.21 -9.63
CA PHE A 74 3.35 -12.56 -8.48
C PHE A 74 2.72 -11.19 -8.28
N ASN A 75 2.20 -10.92 -7.10
CA ASN A 75 1.60 -9.63 -6.78
C ASN A 75 1.86 -9.26 -5.31
N ARG A 76 2.04 -7.95 -5.03
CA ARG A 76 2.37 -7.41 -3.71
C ARG A 76 1.72 -6.06 -3.46
N ASN A 77 1.85 -5.56 -2.23
CA ASN A 77 1.51 -4.20 -1.81
C ASN A 77 0.07 -3.80 -2.15
N ALA A 78 -0.86 -4.73 -1.91
CA ALA A 78 -2.26 -4.46 -2.15
C ALA A 78 -2.83 -3.48 -1.12
N VAL A 79 -3.61 -2.51 -1.63
CA VAL A 79 -4.22 -1.45 -0.86
C VAL A 79 -5.67 -1.27 -1.33
N LEU A 80 -6.63 -1.61 -0.48
CA LEU A 80 -8.05 -1.45 -0.75
C LEU A 80 -8.48 -0.01 -0.42
N PHE A 81 -9.32 0.58 -1.26
CA PHE A 81 -9.93 1.88 -0.98
C PHE A 81 -10.98 1.78 0.14
N PRO A 82 -11.13 2.82 0.99
CA PRO A 82 -12.01 2.77 2.16
C PRO A 82 -13.51 2.89 1.84
N ARG A 83 -13.88 2.99 0.59
CA ARG A 83 -15.26 2.90 0.09
C ARG A 83 -15.30 2.38 -1.34
N LYS A 84 -16.48 1.97 -1.76
CA LYS A 84 -16.74 1.69 -3.17
C LYS A 84 -16.71 2.96 -4.01
N ILE A 85 -16.17 2.85 -5.21
CA ILE A 85 -16.11 3.91 -6.21
C ILE A 85 -16.89 3.40 -7.43
N ASN A 86 -17.88 4.15 -7.88
CA ASN A 86 -18.78 3.73 -8.97
C ASN A 86 -19.42 2.34 -8.75
N GLY A 87 -19.73 2.02 -7.48
CA GLY A 87 -20.38 0.77 -7.09
C GLY A 87 -19.41 -0.42 -6.92
N ASN A 88 -18.15 -0.29 -7.27
CA ASN A 88 -17.13 -1.34 -7.17
C ASN A 88 -16.13 -1.10 -6.04
N PHE A 89 -15.61 -2.17 -5.47
CA PHE A 89 -14.39 -2.14 -4.69
C PHE A 89 -13.21 -1.84 -5.62
N MET A 90 -12.27 -1.03 -5.14
CA MET A 90 -11.05 -0.66 -5.87
C MET A 90 -9.83 -1.08 -5.05
N MET A 91 -8.84 -1.64 -5.72
CA MET A 91 -7.59 -2.08 -5.06
C MET A 91 -6.39 -1.68 -5.91
N LEU A 92 -5.44 -0.99 -5.27
CA LEU A 92 -4.11 -0.81 -5.83
C LEU A 92 -3.27 -2.04 -5.52
N SER A 93 -2.41 -2.44 -6.45
CA SER A 93 -1.45 -3.52 -6.24
C SER A 93 -0.21 -3.31 -7.09
N ARG A 94 0.83 -4.08 -6.82
CA ARG A 94 2.06 -4.07 -7.61
C ARG A 94 2.32 -5.47 -8.14
N PRO A 95 1.95 -5.77 -9.39
CA PRO A 95 2.43 -6.96 -10.10
C PRO A 95 3.95 -6.98 -10.08
N SER A 96 4.55 -8.10 -9.71
CA SER A 96 5.99 -8.26 -9.54
C SER A 96 6.41 -9.55 -10.19
N ASP A 97 7.43 -9.49 -11.01
CA ASP A 97 8.07 -10.69 -11.55
C ASP A 97 9.35 -11.00 -10.76
N SER A 98 9.70 -12.25 -10.66
CA SER A 98 10.98 -12.72 -10.15
C SER A 98 12.01 -12.95 -11.27
N GLY A 99 11.62 -12.74 -12.52
CA GLY A 99 12.38 -13.10 -13.69
C GLY A 99 12.94 -11.92 -14.50
N HIS A 100 12.74 -11.98 -15.80
CA HIS A 100 13.44 -11.13 -16.78
C HIS A 100 12.94 -9.68 -16.84
N THR A 101 11.70 -9.43 -16.43
CA THR A 101 11.09 -8.09 -16.51
C THR A 101 10.49 -7.73 -15.17
N PRO A 102 11.29 -7.22 -14.23
CA PRO A 102 10.76 -6.81 -12.94
C PRO A 102 9.79 -5.63 -13.12
N PHE A 103 8.51 -5.85 -12.80
CA PHE A 103 7.56 -4.77 -12.63
C PHE A 103 7.90 -4.00 -11.36
N GLY A 104 7.63 -2.71 -11.40
CA GLY A 104 7.84 -1.84 -10.25
C GLY A 104 6.72 -0.83 -10.10
N ASP A 105 5.62 -0.99 -10.85
CA ASP A 105 4.57 0.00 -11.03
C ASP A 105 3.32 -0.35 -10.25
N ILE A 106 2.52 0.67 -9.93
CA ILE A 106 1.22 0.51 -9.25
C ILE A 106 0.13 0.36 -10.30
N PHE A 107 -0.72 -0.64 -10.11
CA PHE A 107 -1.91 -0.93 -10.91
C PHE A 107 -3.16 -0.83 -10.05
N LEU A 108 -4.28 -0.44 -10.67
CA LEU A 108 -5.63 -0.45 -10.10
C LEU A 108 -6.42 -1.61 -10.68
N SER A 109 -7.22 -2.26 -9.83
CA SER A 109 -8.19 -3.28 -10.22
C SER A 109 -9.54 -3.01 -9.57
N GLU A 110 -10.62 -3.41 -10.23
CA GLU A 110 -12.00 -3.27 -9.77
C GLU A 110 -12.61 -4.64 -9.48
N SER A 111 -13.50 -4.69 -8.47
CA SER A 111 -14.28 -5.87 -8.13
C SER A 111 -15.68 -5.49 -7.67
N PRO A 112 -16.75 -6.17 -8.11
CA PRO A 112 -18.10 -5.97 -7.58
C PRO A 112 -18.28 -6.58 -6.19
N ASP A 113 -17.51 -7.61 -5.82
CA ASP A 113 -17.78 -8.52 -4.71
C ASP A 113 -16.55 -8.98 -3.91
N LEU A 114 -15.35 -8.48 -4.22
CA LEU A 114 -14.05 -8.87 -3.65
C LEU A 114 -13.54 -10.26 -4.07
N VAL A 115 -14.24 -10.97 -4.92
CA VAL A 115 -13.88 -12.29 -5.46
C VAL A 115 -13.42 -12.16 -6.91
N TYR A 116 -14.24 -11.53 -7.73
CA TYR A 116 -13.92 -11.33 -9.15
C TYR A 116 -13.25 -9.98 -9.37
N TRP A 117 -11.95 -9.98 -9.70
CA TRP A 117 -11.16 -8.79 -9.96
C TRP A 117 -10.84 -8.63 -11.43
N GLY A 118 -11.00 -7.43 -11.93
CA GLY A 118 -10.76 -7.11 -13.34
C GLY A 118 -10.46 -5.65 -13.62
N LYS A 119 -10.57 -5.25 -14.89
CA LYS A 119 -10.28 -3.89 -15.35
C LYS A 119 -8.94 -3.37 -14.85
N HIS A 120 -7.90 -4.20 -14.94
CA HIS A 120 -6.56 -3.84 -14.50
C HIS A 120 -6.04 -2.65 -15.31
N ARG A 121 -5.64 -1.58 -14.64
CA ARG A 121 -5.12 -0.35 -15.24
C ARG A 121 -3.83 0.07 -14.58
N HIS A 122 -2.88 0.50 -15.40
CA HIS A 122 -1.70 1.18 -14.90
C HIS A 122 -2.11 2.52 -14.26
N VAL A 123 -1.55 2.80 -13.08
CA VAL A 123 -1.79 4.05 -12.35
C VAL A 123 -0.55 4.90 -12.35
N MET A 124 0.57 4.35 -11.88
CA MET A 124 1.77 5.11 -11.66
C MET A 124 3.00 4.21 -11.83
N GLY A 125 3.91 4.65 -12.68
CA GLY A 125 5.21 4.01 -12.89
C GLY A 125 6.29 4.55 -11.96
N LYS A 126 7.44 3.91 -12.02
CA LYS A 126 8.69 4.42 -11.41
C LYS A 126 8.96 5.83 -11.89
N GLY A 127 9.47 6.67 -11.00
CA GLY A 127 9.88 8.03 -11.34
C GLY A 127 11.30 8.12 -11.87
N SER A 128 11.67 9.32 -12.33
CA SER A 128 13.04 9.66 -12.71
C SER A 128 13.93 9.96 -11.50
N GLU A 129 13.30 10.30 -10.38
CA GLU A 129 14.00 10.64 -9.16
C GLU A 129 14.66 9.41 -8.52
N TRP A 130 15.84 9.61 -7.94
CA TRP A 130 16.67 8.54 -7.42
C TRP A 130 15.92 7.63 -6.44
N TRP A 131 15.07 8.20 -5.56
CA TRP A 131 14.41 7.51 -4.46
C TRP A 131 13.31 6.54 -4.90
N GLU A 132 12.81 6.63 -6.14
CA GLU A 132 11.75 5.78 -6.69
C GLU A 132 12.11 5.17 -8.06
N SER A 133 13.40 5.11 -8.36
CA SER A 133 13.91 4.70 -9.69
C SER A 133 13.83 3.19 -9.95
N LEU A 134 13.76 2.36 -8.90
CA LEU A 134 13.76 0.89 -9.06
C LEU A 134 12.36 0.29 -9.06
N LYS A 135 11.54 0.67 -8.10
CA LYS A 135 10.15 0.22 -7.94
C LYS A 135 9.39 1.14 -7.00
N ILE A 136 8.06 1.13 -7.13
CA ILE A 136 7.15 1.83 -6.22
C ILE A 136 6.06 0.86 -5.77
N GLY A 137 5.33 1.17 -4.71
CA GLY A 137 4.20 0.36 -4.25
C GLY A 137 3.32 1.08 -3.25
N GLY A 138 2.05 0.73 -3.19
CA GLY A 138 1.09 1.30 -2.27
C GLY A 138 1.50 1.09 -0.80
N GLY A 139 1.20 2.07 0.02
CA GLY A 139 1.41 2.05 1.47
C GLY A 139 0.12 1.82 2.24
N ALA A 140 -0.35 2.84 2.94
CA ALA A 140 -1.61 2.83 3.67
C ALA A 140 -2.83 2.96 2.75
N ALA A 141 -4.03 2.64 3.28
CA ALA A 141 -5.28 2.94 2.59
C ALA A 141 -5.38 4.43 2.25
N PRO A 142 -5.79 4.79 1.02
CA PRO A 142 -5.88 6.19 0.62
C PRO A 142 -6.88 6.97 1.49
N ILE A 143 -6.56 8.24 1.75
CA ILE A 143 -7.44 9.15 2.48
C ILE A 143 -8.26 9.94 1.47
N GLU A 144 -9.59 9.95 1.65
CA GLU A 144 -10.47 10.78 0.84
C GLU A 144 -10.32 12.26 1.21
N THR A 145 -10.13 13.11 0.20
CA THR A 145 -9.99 14.56 0.35
C THR A 145 -10.83 15.29 -0.69
N SER A 146 -11.02 16.59 -0.54
CA SER A 146 -11.68 17.44 -1.55
C SER A 146 -10.93 17.48 -2.89
N GLU A 147 -9.64 17.20 -2.89
CA GLU A 147 -8.79 17.21 -4.08
C GLU A 147 -8.71 15.84 -4.78
N GLY A 148 -9.11 14.76 -4.10
CA GLY A 148 -9.02 13.38 -4.58
C GLY A 148 -8.53 12.44 -3.49
N TRP A 149 -8.01 11.29 -3.88
CA TRP A 149 -7.48 10.28 -2.97
C TRP A 149 -6.02 10.57 -2.64
N LEU A 150 -5.72 10.99 -1.42
CA LEU A 150 -4.35 11.12 -0.93
C LEU A 150 -3.77 9.72 -0.67
N LEU A 151 -2.75 9.37 -1.43
CA LEU A 151 -2.02 8.11 -1.35
C LEU A 151 -0.60 8.35 -0.81
N PHE A 152 -0.27 7.73 0.31
CA PHE A 152 1.11 7.53 0.73
C PHE A 152 1.62 6.23 0.12
N TYR A 153 2.72 6.29 -0.62
CA TYR A 153 3.34 5.14 -1.26
C TYR A 153 4.82 5.07 -0.94
N HIS A 154 5.46 3.95 -1.20
CA HIS A 154 6.90 3.85 -1.07
C HIS A 154 7.56 3.84 -2.44
N GLY A 155 8.67 4.55 -2.55
CA GLY A 155 9.65 4.44 -3.62
C GLY A 155 10.86 3.67 -3.15
N VAL A 156 11.55 3.02 -4.08
CA VAL A 156 12.74 2.23 -3.79
C VAL A 156 13.83 2.56 -4.78
N SER A 157 15.01 2.80 -4.25
CA SER A 157 16.25 2.91 -5.03
C SER A 157 17.20 1.75 -4.72
N GLY A 158 18.02 1.41 -5.70
CA GLY A 158 19.12 0.46 -5.53
C GLY A 158 20.43 1.20 -5.28
N THR A 159 21.19 0.76 -4.29
CA THR A 159 22.51 1.26 -3.97
C THR A 159 23.52 0.11 -3.91
N CYS A 160 24.81 0.39 -3.87
CA CYS A 160 25.84 -0.65 -3.68
C CYS A 160 25.70 -1.39 -2.34
N ASN A 161 25.00 -0.80 -1.36
CA ASN A 161 24.77 -1.37 -0.03
C ASN A 161 23.36 -1.95 0.15
N GLY A 162 22.60 -2.14 -0.94
CA GLY A 162 21.23 -2.66 -0.88
C GLY A 162 20.18 -1.64 -1.34
N TYR A 163 18.98 -1.77 -0.82
CA TYR A 163 17.85 -0.90 -1.17
C TYR A 163 17.64 0.21 -0.15
N VAL A 164 17.15 1.36 -0.63
CA VAL A 164 16.63 2.43 0.22
C VAL A 164 15.16 2.59 -0.09
N TYR A 165 14.31 2.55 0.94
CA TYR A 165 12.87 2.74 0.85
C TYR A 165 12.49 4.09 1.44
N SER A 166 11.81 4.91 0.65
CA SER A 166 11.36 6.24 1.05
C SER A 166 9.86 6.38 0.84
N ILE A 167 9.22 7.25 1.61
CA ILE A 167 7.78 7.52 1.49
C ILE A 167 7.55 8.70 0.57
N GLY A 168 6.67 8.54 -0.41
CA GLY A 168 6.18 9.58 -1.29
C GLY A 168 4.69 9.83 -1.12
N GLY A 169 4.20 10.89 -1.77
CA GLY A 169 2.79 11.27 -1.77
C GLY A 169 2.26 11.52 -3.18
N ALA A 170 1.03 11.08 -3.41
CA ALA A 170 0.30 11.36 -4.65
C ALA A 170 -1.18 11.63 -4.36
N ILE A 171 -1.85 12.33 -5.26
CA ILE A 171 -3.30 12.54 -5.23
C ILE A 171 -3.90 11.94 -6.50
N LEU A 172 -4.78 10.96 -6.33
CA LEU A 172 -5.48 10.30 -7.42
C LEU A 172 -6.85 10.94 -7.61
N ASP A 173 -7.41 10.83 -8.82
CA ASP A 173 -8.74 11.31 -9.11
C ASP A 173 -9.79 10.59 -8.26
N ILE A 174 -10.81 11.35 -7.80
CA ILE A 174 -11.79 10.85 -6.82
C ILE A 174 -12.72 9.79 -7.40
N ASP A 175 -13.10 9.92 -8.67
CA ASP A 175 -14.03 9.03 -9.37
C ASP A 175 -13.32 7.98 -10.24
N ASN A 176 -12.08 8.28 -10.67
CA ASN A 176 -11.24 7.37 -11.44
C ASN A 176 -9.81 7.31 -10.90
N PRO A 177 -9.53 6.54 -9.84
CA PRO A 177 -8.22 6.48 -9.22
C PRO A 177 -7.08 5.93 -10.09
N SER A 178 -7.35 5.55 -11.33
CA SER A 178 -6.27 5.28 -12.30
C SER A 178 -5.59 6.55 -12.82
N ILE A 179 -6.17 7.72 -12.55
CA ILE A 179 -5.62 9.03 -12.93
C ILE A 179 -4.86 9.63 -11.75
N VAL A 180 -3.58 9.88 -11.92
CA VAL A 180 -2.75 10.63 -10.98
C VAL A 180 -2.90 12.10 -11.27
N LYS A 181 -3.52 12.85 -10.36
CA LYS A 181 -3.67 14.31 -10.49
C LYS A 181 -2.40 15.04 -10.09
N TYR A 182 -1.77 14.58 -9.00
CA TYR A 182 -0.55 15.17 -8.47
C TYR A 182 0.36 14.08 -7.90
N ARG A 183 1.66 14.24 -8.02
CA ARG A 183 2.69 13.35 -7.47
C ARG A 183 3.90 14.15 -7.04
N CYS A 184 4.34 13.99 -5.81
CA CYS A 184 5.55 14.65 -5.32
C CYS A 184 6.76 14.27 -6.16
N GLU A 185 7.58 15.27 -6.51
CA GLU A 185 8.92 15.07 -7.06
C GLU A 185 9.86 14.42 -6.02
N ASN A 186 9.87 14.99 -4.83
CA ASN A 186 10.73 14.52 -3.75
C ASN A 186 9.98 13.61 -2.78
N PHE A 187 10.74 12.78 -2.06
CA PHE A 187 10.21 11.99 -0.95
C PHE A 187 9.67 12.91 0.17
N LEU A 188 8.74 12.36 0.94
CA LEU A 188 8.22 12.99 2.16
C LEU A 188 9.01 12.56 3.40
N LEU A 189 9.49 11.32 3.39
CA LEU A 189 10.31 10.73 4.45
C LEU A 189 11.28 9.73 3.84
N THR A 190 12.53 9.80 4.25
CA THR A 190 13.59 8.85 3.88
C THR A 190 14.36 8.42 5.13
N PRO A 191 15.06 7.29 5.15
CA PRO A 191 15.85 6.88 6.30
C PRO A 191 16.94 7.90 6.64
N GLU A 192 16.88 8.46 7.84
CA GLU A 192 17.84 9.40 8.40
C GLU A 192 18.18 9.07 9.85
N GLU A 193 17.29 8.37 10.56
CA GLU A 193 17.46 8.01 11.94
C GLU A 193 18.09 6.62 12.08
N TRP A 194 18.84 6.40 13.14
CA TRP A 194 19.55 5.14 13.34
C TRP A 194 18.63 3.89 13.30
N TYR A 195 17.38 4.02 13.76
CA TYR A 195 16.38 2.93 13.76
C TYR A 195 15.74 2.71 12.38
N GLU A 196 15.93 3.63 11.44
CA GLU A 196 15.53 3.51 10.03
C GLU A 196 16.64 2.94 9.17
N GLU A 197 17.90 3.21 9.56
CA GLU A 197 19.09 2.77 8.86
C GLU A 197 19.58 1.39 9.29
N ARG A 198 19.24 0.92 10.50
CA ARG A 198 19.80 -0.29 11.11
C ARG A 198 18.71 -1.23 11.62
N GLY A 199 18.60 -2.41 10.99
CA GLY A 199 17.66 -3.43 11.38
C GLY A 199 17.76 -4.68 10.51
N PHE A 200 16.68 -5.45 10.45
CA PHE A 200 16.64 -6.68 9.65
C PHE A 200 16.79 -6.39 8.14
N VAL A 201 16.12 -5.34 7.65
CA VAL A 201 16.38 -4.76 6.32
C VAL A 201 16.75 -3.29 6.54
N PRO A 202 18.02 -2.91 6.38
CA PRO A 202 18.46 -1.54 6.62
C PRO A 202 17.92 -0.55 5.60
N ASN A 203 17.91 0.74 5.95
CA ASN A 203 17.49 1.85 5.09
C ASN A 203 16.04 1.75 4.61
N VAL A 204 15.10 1.54 5.52
CA VAL A 204 13.68 1.39 5.21
C VAL A 204 12.82 2.36 6.00
N CYS A 205 12.06 3.20 5.27
CA CYS A 205 10.85 3.89 5.71
C CYS A 205 9.68 3.36 4.86
N PHE A 206 8.85 2.48 5.44
CA PHE A 206 7.78 1.78 4.71
C PHE A 206 6.40 2.16 5.27
N PRO A 207 5.54 2.89 4.53
CA PRO A 207 4.24 3.32 5.04
C PRO A 207 3.30 2.14 5.22
N CYS A 208 2.82 1.92 6.45
CA CYS A 208 1.98 0.78 6.81
C CYS A 208 0.52 1.16 7.01
N ALA A 209 0.27 2.25 7.75
CA ALA A 209 -1.08 2.71 8.05
C ALA A 209 -1.11 4.24 8.24
N THR A 210 -2.28 4.83 7.98
CA THR A 210 -2.56 6.22 8.31
C THR A 210 -3.84 6.31 9.12
N ILE A 211 -3.85 7.21 10.09
CA ILE A 211 -5.05 7.58 10.83
C ILE A 211 -5.27 9.07 10.64
N HIS A 212 -6.39 9.42 10.01
CA HIS A 212 -6.82 10.79 9.79
C HIS A 212 -7.88 11.17 10.81
N ASP A 213 -7.60 12.17 11.62
CA ASP A 213 -8.58 12.83 12.48
C ASP A 213 -9.24 13.97 11.70
N SER A 214 -10.46 13.75 11.23
CA SER A 214 -11.22 14.73 10.45
C SER A 214 -11.56 16.01 11.21
N ALA A 215 -11.57 15.97 12.55
CA ALA A 215 -11.89 17.15 13.35
C ALA A 215 -10.70 18.13 13.43
N SER A 216 -9.49 17.63 13.50
CA SER A 216 -8.26 18.45 13.60
C SER A 216 -7.49 18.55 12.27
N GLY A 217 -7.85 17.73 11.28
CA GLY A 217 -7.09 17.57 10.04
C GLY A 217 -5.75 16.87 10.21
N LYS A 218 -5.44 16.36 11.40
CA LYS A 218 -4.17 15.71 11.70
C LYS A 218 -4.13 14.31 11.12
N ILE A 219 -3.01 13.94 10.50
CA ILE A 219 -2.73 12.61 9.98
C ILE A 219 -1.55 12.03 10.77
N ALA A 220 -1.75 10.85 11.36
CA ALA A 220 -0.70 10.02 11.91
C ALA A 220 -0.29 8.99 10.86
N ILE A 221 1.00 8.93 10.53
CA ILE A 221 1.58 8.00 9.56
C ILE A 221 2.41 6.99 10.34
N TYR A 222 1.94 5.74 10.39
CA TYR A 222 2.70 4.63 10.95
C TYR A 222 3.52 3.98 9.83
N TYR A 223 4.81 3.83 10.06
CA TYR A 223 5.72 3.24 9.08
C TYR A 223 6.65 2.22 9.72
N GLY A 224 7.01 1.21 8.95
CA GLY A 224 8.07 0.27 9.29
C GLY A 224 9.43 0.93 9.10
N ALA A 225 10.28 0.83 10.12
CA ALA A 225 11.63 1.36 10.11
C ALA A 225 12.62 0.20 10.18
N ALA A 226 13.47 0.07 9.15
CA ALA A 226 14.48 -0.98 8.98
C ALA A 226 13.97 -2.42 9.25
N ASP A 227 12.69 -2.72 8.94
CA ASP A 227 11.99 -3.99 9.23
C ASP A 227 12.13 -4.48 10.68
N SER A 228 12.39 -3.59 11.61
CA SER A 228 12.67 -3.90 13.02
C SER A 228 11.87 -3.06 13.99
N TYR A 229 11.47 -1.86 13.59
CA TYR A 229 10.79 -0.89 14.44
C TYR A 229 9.54 -0.37 13.75
N VAL A 230 8.65 0.26 14.54
CA VAL A 230 7.52 1.03 14.03
C VAL A 230 7.77 2.49 14.35
N GLY A 231 7.90 3.30 13.32
CA GLY A 231 7.99 4.74 13.41
C GLY A 231 6.61 5.40 13.32
N LEU A 232 6.51 6.63 13.80
CA LEU A 232 5.31 7.45 13.79
C LEU A 232 5.66 8.89 13.41
N ALA A 233 5.12 9.35 12.30
CA ALA A 233 5.20 10.72 11.84
C ALA A 233 3.83 11.38 11.83
N PHE A 234 3.80 12.71 11.86
CA PHE A 234 2.56 13.48 11.82
C PHE A 234 2.62 14.56 10.74
N THR A 235 1.48 14.80 10.13
CA THR A 235 1.25 15.95 9.25
C THR A 235 -0.18 16.43 9.39
N LYS A 236 -0.53 17.53 8.72
CA LYS A 236 -1.93 17.95 8.53
C LYS A 236 -2.36 17.75 7.09
N LEU A 237 -3.65 17.48 6.91
CA LEU A 237 -4.22 17.18 5.61
C LEU A 237 -4.02 18.32 4.60
N ASP A 238 -4.31 19.54 4.99
CA ASP A 238 -4.15 20.73 4.18
C ASP A 238 -2.67 20.96 3.81
N GLU A 239 -1.77 20.89 4.77
CA GLU A 239 -0.33 21.10 4.57
C GLU A 239 0.26 20.08 3.59
N ILE A 240 -0.07 18.78 3.75
CA ILE A 240 0.48 17.75 2.88
C ILE A 240 -0.13 17.76 1.47
N VAL A 241 -1.42 18.08 1.35
CA VAL A 241 -2.08 18.23 0.06
C VAL A 241 -1.50 19.41 -0.72
N ASP A 242 -1.33 20.55 -0.07
CA ASP A 242 -0.72 21.74 -0.68
C ASP A 242 0.74 21.50 -1.08
N TYR A 243 1.50 20.80 -0.24
CA TYR A 243 2.87 20.42 -0.57
C TYR A 243 2.93 19.53 -1.82
N ILE A 244 2.10 18.48 -1.89
CA ILE A 244 2.06 17.57 -3.04
C ILE A 244 1.67 18.32 -4.32
N LYS A 245 0.68 19.21 -4.25
CA LYS A 245 0.24 20.01 -5.41
C LYS A 245 1.31 20.98 -5.90
N THR A 246 1.98 21.65 -4.98
CA THR A 246 3.00 22.65 -5.30
C THR A 246 4.28 22.03 -5.87
N ASN A 247 4.62 20.82 -5.42
CA ASN A 247 5.84 20.11 -5.83
C ASN A 247 5.53 18.91 -6.75
N SER A 248 4.49 19.00 -7.55
CA SER A 248 4.07 17.90 -8.41
C SER A 248 4.87 17.83 -9.71
N VAL A 249 5.27 16.61 -10.07
CA VAL A 249 5.85 16.28 -11.40
C VAL A 249 4.80 15.94 -12.45
N VAL A 250 3.53 15.82 -12.06
CA VAL A 250 2.43 15.53 -12.99
C VAL A 250 2.02 16.81 -13.70
N THR A 251 1.96 16.74 -15.03
CA THR A 251 1.52 17.84 -15.88
C THR A 251 0.07 17.65 -16.36
N PRO A 252 -0.64 18.69 -16.81
CA PRO A 252 -1.96 18.56 -17.43
C PRO A 252 -2.01 17.57 -18.60
N ALA A 253 -0.92 17.45 -19.36
CA ALA A 253 -0.81 16.50 -20.48
C ALA A 253 -0.81 15.04 -19.99
N ASP A 254 -0.18 14.76 -18.85
CA ASP A 254 -0.15 13.41 -18.26
C ASP A 254 -1.55 12.95 -17.83
N THR A 255 -2.35 13.89 -17.31
CA THR A 255 -3.74 13.59 -16.89
C THR A 255 -4.69 13.33 -18.05
N GLU A 256 -4.40 13.84 -19.25
CA GLU A 256 -5.20 13.56 -20.45
C GLU A 256 -4.91 12.19 -21.06
N ILE A 257 -3.69 11.69 -20.97
CA ILE A 257 -3.28 10.37 -21.45
C ILE A 257 -3.96 9.27 -20.64
N GLY A 258 -4.14 9.46 -19.35
CA GLY A 258 -4.84 8.50 -18.46
C GLY A 258 -6.36 8.38 -18.72
N ARG A 259 -6.94 9.24 -19.58
CA ARG A 259 -8.37 9.21 -19.96
C ARG A 259 -8.66 8.37 -21.22
N ARG A 260 -7.65 7.77 -21.84
CA ARG A 260 -7.79 6.97 -23.05
C ARG A 260 -7.85 5.45 -22.73
#